data_ab9b4ca5a5503a1c6c088a9608e15a31
#
_entry.id   ab9b4ca5a5503a1c6c088a9608e15a31
#
_cell.length_a   1.000
_cell.length_b   1.000
_cell.length_c   1.000
_cell.angle_alpha   90.00
_cell.angle_beta   90.00
_cell.angle_gamma   90.00
#
_symmetry.space_group_name_H-M   'P 1'
#
loop_
_entity.id
_entity.type
_entity.pdbx_description
1 polymer ?
#
loop_
_entity_poly.entity_id
_entity_poly.type
_entity_poly.pdbx_seq_one_letter_code
_entity_poly.pdbx_strand_id
1 'polypeptide(L)'
;AFCHNRVLPGSDRLDVVQGNMAVRADVESALDGVTHVLHLATCKETPDDVMDVTVKGLFWLLEGCRSSATFEQFILIGGDAGMGHFFYPHPIPVTETQAHSAYPGCYALSKVLEEVMLEQYCIQYDFAGCCLRAPWIMEKDDFKHTLSFGPDVFGGPRWSDLVNPEQAAAYAANGTIPVMLDPAGTPVKRNFVHLDDLVSSMIAALLHPEEARQETFNICMDEPVDY
;
A
#
# COMPACT_ATOMS: atom_id res chain seq x y z
N ALA A 1 -12.17 13.07 5.90
CA ALA A 1 -10.84 12.55 5.56
C ALA A 1 -9.76 13.16 6.45
N PHE A 2 -8.83 12.37 6.94
CA PHE A 2 -7.66 12.84 7.71
C PHE A 2 -6.47 13.04 6.75
N CYS A 3 -5.96 14.26 6.65
CA CYS A 3 -4.93 14.65 5.67
C CYS A 3 -3.77 15.37 6.36
N HIS A 4 -2.55 15.21 5.81
CA HIS A 4 -1.36 15.92 6.32
C HIS A 4 -0.93 17.04 5.36
N ASN A 5 -0.04 16.73 4.39
CA ASN A 5 0.56 17.75 3.51
C ASN A 5 -0.39 18.19 2.38
N ARG A 6 -1.18 17.28 1.85
CA ARG A 6 -2.13 17.55 0.78
C ARG A 6 -3.54 17.53 1.35
N VAL A 7 -4.13 18.69 1.48
CA VAL A 7 -5.51 18.85 1.98
C VAL A 7 -6.48 18.71 0.81
N LEU A 8 -7.43 17.80 0.95
CA LEU A 8 -8.51 17.63 -0.03
C LEU A 8 -9.51 18.78 0.08
N PRO A 9 -10.18 19.19 -1.02
CA PRO A 9 -11.31 20.10 -0.93
C PRO A 9 -12.47 19.41 -0.19
N GLY A 10 -13.03 20.09 0.80
CA GLY A 10 -14.23 19.61 1.48
C GLY A 10 -15.48 19.68 0.59
N SER A 11 -16.50 18.93 0.94
CA SER A 11 -17.83 18.96 0.28
C SER A 11 -18.93 18.62 1.29
N ASP A 12 -20.18 18.67 0.88
CA ASP A 12 -21.34 18.32 1.73
C ASP A 12 -21.28 16.87 2.28
N ARG A 13 -20.40 16.03 1.72
CA ARG A 13 -20.21 14.64 2.14
C ARG A 13 -18.78 14.32 2.57
N LEU A 14 -17.91 15.33 2.65
CA LEU A 14 -16.50 15.15 2.95
C LEU A 14 -16.02 16.23 3.91
N ASP A 15 -15.94 15.88 5.17
CA ASP A 15 -15.22 16.65 6.17
C ASP A 15 -13.74 16.35 6.09
N VAL A 16 -12.92 17.38 6.09
CA VAL A 16 -11.46 17.27 6.00
C VAL A 16 -10.82 17.75 7.29
N VAL A 17 -10.12 16.85 7.96
CA VAL A 17 -9.35 17.12 9.17
C VAL A 17 -7.87 17.13 8.79
N GLN A 18 -7.18 18.21 9.06
CA GLN A 18 -5.73 18.29 8.85
C GLN A 18 -4.99 17.93 10.13
N GLY A 19 -4.02 17.05 10.03
CA GLY A 19 -3.18 16.62 11.14
C GLY A 19 -2.05 15.71 10.70
N ASN A 20 -1.31 15.17 11.66
CA ASN A 20 -0.16 14.32 11.42
C ASN A 20 -0.32 12.97 12.14
N MET A 21 -0.22 11.88 11.39
CA MET A 21 -0.26 10.52 11.94
C MET A 21 0.80 10.26 13.03
N ALA A 22 1.94 10.96 12.98
CA ALA A 22 2.99 10.88 14.01
C ALA A 22 2.60 11.55 15.33
N VAL A 23 1.53 12.35 15.35
CA VAL A 23 1.04 13.08 16.52
C VAL A 23 -0.23 12.42 17.07
N ARG A 24 -0.10 11.80 18.24
CA ARG A 24 -1.20 11.05 18.87
C ARG A 24 -2.48 11.86 19.04
N ALA A 25 -2.39 13.11 19.48
CA ALA A 25 -3.55 13.96 19.70
C ALA A 25 -4.32 14.27 18.40
N ASP A 26 -3.62 14.39 17.26
CA ASP A 26 -4.23 14.60 15.96
C ASP A 26 -5.02 13.35 15.52
N VAL A 27 -4.44 12.15 15.75
CA VAL A 27 -5.10 10.87 15.46
C VAL A 27 -6.34 10.68 16.31
N GLU A 28 -6.24 10.94 17.64
CA GLU A 28 -7.38 10.84 18.57
C GLU A 28 -8.51 11.81 18.17
N SER A 29 -8.16 13.05 17.79
CA SER A 29 -9.14 14.03 17.32
C SER A 29 -9.82 13.62 16.02
N ALA A 30 -9.09 12.98 15.11
CA ALA A 30 -9.64 12.51 13.83
C ALA A 30 -10.59 11.32 13.97
N LEU A 31 -10.51 10.58 15.10
CA LEU A 31 -11.34 9.42 15.37
C LEU A 31 -12.67 9.75 16.08
N ASP A 32 -12.89 11.00 16.49
CA ASP A 32 -14.12 11.36 17.20
C ASP A 32 -15.38 11.09 16.36
N GLY A 33 -16.25 10.22 16.87
CA GLY A 33 -17.49 9.80 16.22
C GLY A 33 -17.31 8.90 14.98
N VAL A 34 -16.07 8.46 14.67
CA VAL A 34 -15.79 7.60 13.51
C VAL A 34 -16.22 6.15 13.82
N THR A 35 -16.90 5.53 12.85
CA THR A 35 -17.34 4.14 12.91
C THR A 35 -16.44 3.21 12.09
N HIS A 36 -16.02 3.65 10.91
CA HIS A 36 -15.19 2.86 9.98
C HIS A 36 -13.91 3.61 9.65
N VAL A 37 -12.81 2.91 9.62
CA VAL A 37 -11.50 3.45 9.25
C VAL A 37 -10.98 2.75 8.01
N LEU A 38 -10.69 3.53 6.97
CA LEU A 38 -9.97 3.10 5.79
C LEU A 38 -8.57 3.71 5.84
N HIS A 39 -7.57 2.89 6.13
CA HIS A 39 -6.19 3.33 6.34
C HIS A 39 -5.33 3.18 5.09
N LEU A 40 -4.97 4.32 4.48
CA LEU A 40 -4.13 4.41 3.28
C LEU A 40 -2.81 5.17 3.55
N ALA A 41 -2.66 5.75 4.74
CA ALA A 41 -1.49 6.58 5.05
C ALA A 41 -0.23 5.72 5.16
N THR A 42 0.80 6.11 4.46
CA THR A 42 2.11 5.44 4.50
C THR A 42 3.21 6.42 4.11
N CYS A 43 4.44 6.18 4.57
CA CYS A 43 5.64 6.86 4.11
C CYS A 43 6.53 5.92 3.31
N LYS A 44 7.36 6.49 2.42
CA LYS A 44 8.34 5.73 1.65
C LYS A 44 9.72 5.89 2.30
N GLU A 45 10.72 5.38 1.76
CA GLU A 45 12.11 5.13 2.15
C GLU A 45 12.83 6.23 3.01
N THR A 46 12.13 6.80 3.98
CA THR A 46 12.66 7.73 4.98
C THR A 46 12.51 7.08 6.36
N PRO A 47 13.57 6.50 6.96
CA PRO A 47 13.47 5.66 8.15
C PRO A 47 12.72 6.30 9.32
N ASP A 48 13.00 7.56 9.64
CA ASP A 48 12.34 8.26 10.74
C ASP A 48 10.85 8.46 10.46
N ASP A 49 10.48 8.93 9.26
CA ASP A 49 9.08 9.14 8.87
C ASP A 49 8.31 7.82 8.77
N VAL A 50 8.96 6.76 8.27
CA VAL A 50 8.34 5.42 8.20
C VAL A 50 7.97 4.94 9.61
N MET A 51 8.87 5.04 10.57
CA MET A 51 8.61 4.61 11.94
C MET A 51 7.59 5.51 12.62
N ASP A 52 7.68 6.81 12.46
CA ASP A 52 6.80 7.77 13.13
C ASP A 52 5.40 7.81 12.53
N VAL A 53 5.28 7.87 11.19
CA VAL A 53 3.98 8.01 10.50
C VAL A 53 3.34 6.65 10.27
N THR A 54 4.07 5.71 9.64
CA THR A 54 3.48 4.43 9.24
C THR A 54 3.29 3.50 10.43
N VAL A 55 4.34 3.25 11.22
CA VAL A 55 4.28 2.23 12.28
C VAL A 55 3.63 2.80 13.56
N LYS A 56 4.21 3.86 14.12
CA LYS A 56 3.69 4.48 15.35
C LYS A 56 2.31 5.11 15.14
N GLY A 57 2.09 5.76 13.98
CA GLY A 57 0.82 6.33 13.63
C GLY A 57 -0.29 5.29 13.53
N LEU A 58 -0.02 4.15 12.89
CA LEU A 58 -0.98 3.03 12.86
C LEU A 58 -1.26 2.51 14.28
N PHE A 59 -0.24 2.39 15.13
CA PHE A 59 -0.44 1.98 16.52
C PHE A 59 -1.43 2.91 17.26
N TRP A 60 -1.26 4.23 17.14
CA TRP A 60 -2.20 5.19 17.76
C TRP A 60 -3.61 5.06 17.18
N LEU A 61 -3.71 4.82 15.88
CA LEU A 61 -5.00 4.64 15.20
C LEU A 61 -5.73 3.39 15.71
N LEU A 62 -5.03 2.26 15.80
CA LEU A 62 -5.59 1.00 16.33
C LEU A 62 -5.99 1.12 17.81
N GLU A 63 -5.16 1.76 18.66
CA GLU A 63 -5.50 2.02 20.05
C GLU A 63 -6.71 2.94 20.19
N GLY A 64 -6.79 3.97 19.36
CA GLY A 64 -7.95 4.86 19.34
C GLY A 64 -9.23 4.15 18.91
N CYS A 65 -9.19 3.35 17.85
CA CYS A 65 -10.31 2.53 17.39
C CYS A 65 -10.75 1.53 18.45
N ARG A 66 -9.80 0.79 19.03
CA ARG A 66 -10.08 -0.18 20.12
C ARG A 66 -10.78 0.44 21.33
N SER A 67 -10.47 1.69 21.62
CA SER A 67 -11.02 2.43 22.77
C SER A 67 -12.32 3.18 22.46
N SER A 68 -12.68 3.27 21.20
CA SER A 68 -13.89 3.99 20.73
C SER A 68 -15.15 3.13 20.90
N ALA A 69 -16.20 3.76 21.47
CA ALA A 69 -17.51 3.11 21.58
C ALA A 69 -18.32 3.09 20.27
N THR A 70 -17.90 3.85 19.26
CA THR A 70 -18.56 3.95 17.96
C THR A 70 -17.86 3.14 16.87
N PHE A 71 -16.68 2.60 17.14
CA PHE A 71 -15.90 1.87 16.17
C PHE A 71 -16.57 0.55 15.76
N GLU A 72 -16.63 0.30 14.46
CA GLU A 72 -17.24 -0.88 13.86
C GLU A 72 -16.26 -1.70 13.00
N GLN A 73 -15.45 -1.04 12.14
CA GLN A 73 -14.55 -1.75 11.20
C GLN A 73 -13.28 -0.97 10.85
N PHE A 74 -12.18 -1.70 10.70
CA PHE A 74 -10.90 -1.20 10.20
C PHE A 74 -10.47 -1.91 8.93
N ILE A 75 -10.18 -1.16 7.87
CA ILE A 75 -9.65 -1.69 6.60
C ILE A 75 -8.26 -1.12 6.37
N LEU A 76 -7.25 -1.98 6.42
CA LEU A 76 -5.87 -1.65 6.10
C LEU A 76 -5.62 -1.86 4.61
N ILE A 77 -5.06 -0.86 3.93
CA ILE A 77 -4.48 -1.07 2.60
C ILE A 77 -3.02 -1.49 2.77
N GLY A 78 -2.83 -2.79 2.81
CA GLY A 78 -1.52 -3.44 2.82
C GLY A 78 -0.80 -3.32 1.48
N GLY A 79 0.31 -4.02 1.33
CA GLY A 79 1.07 -3.98 0.09
C GLY A 79 1.91 -5.24 -0.16
N ASP A 80 2.06 -5.60 -1.41
CA ASP A 80 2.88 -6.73 -1.86
C ASP A 80 4.37 -6.57 -1.51
N ALA A 81 4.80 -5.36 -1.13
CA ALA A 81 6.13 -5.08 -0.63
C ALA A 81 6.52 -5.97 0.58
N GLY A 82 5.57 -6.27 1.46
CA GLY A 82 5.76 -7.17 2.59
C GLY A 82 6.00 -8.63 2.19
N MET A 83 5.67 -8.99 0.95
CA MET A 83 5.90 -10.32 0.38
C MET A 83 7.22 -10.42 -0.40
N GLY A 84 7.95 -9.30 -0.58
CA GLY A 84 9.25 -9.28 -1.25
C GLY A 84 9.18 -9.34 -2.77
N HIS A 85 7.99 -9.39 -3.36
CA HIS A 85 7.73 -9.45 -4.80
C HIS A 85 8.73 -10.36 -5.56
N PHE A 86 9.39 -9.76 -6.56
CA PHE A 86 10.39 -10.39 -7.41
C PHE A 86 11.81 -10.42 -6.81
N PHE A 87 12.03 -9.88 -5.61
CA PHE A 87 13.35 -9.94 -4.96
C PHE A 87 13.71 -11.34 -4.47
N TYR A 88 12.71 -12.14 -4.13
CA TYR A 88 12.90 -13.50 -3.61
C TYR A 88 12.06 -14.52 -4.39
N PRO A 89 12.54 -15.79 -4.47
CA PRO A 89 11.72 -16.86 -5.02
C PRO A 89 10.46 -17.06 -4.17
N HIS A 90 9.32 -17.16 -4.82
CA HIS A 90 8.03 -17.43 -4.18
C HIS A 90 7.35 -18.65 -4.80
N PRO A 91 6.52 -19.37 -4.04
CA PRO A 91 5.52 -20.25 -4.63
C PRO A 91 4.62 -19.46 -5.57
N ILE A 92 4.17 -20.07 -6.65
CA ILE A 92 3.25 -19.45 -7.60
C ILE A 92 1.94 -20.25 -7.59
N PRO A 93 0.82 -19.62 -7.35
CA PRO A 93 0.59 -18.20 -6.97
C PRO A 93 0.99 -17.90 -5.52
N VAL A 94 1.28 -16.62 -5.24
CA VAL A 94 1.44 -16.10 -3.88
C VAL A 94 0.09 -16.11 -3.19
N THR A 95 0.02 -16.69 -1.99
CA THR A 95 -1.22 -16.78 -1.21
C THR A 95 -1.23 -15.82 -0.02
N GLU A 96 -2.40 -15.55 0.53
CA GLU A 96 -2.58 -14.69 1.70
C GLU A 96 -1.89 -15.23 2.95
N THR A 97 -1.80 -16.56 3.06
CA THR A 97 -1.18 -17.26 4.21
C THR A 97 0.33 -17.43 4.08
N GLN A 98 0.93 -16.96 3.00
CA GLN A 98 2.38 -17.02 2.82
C GLN A 98 3.08 -16.12 3.84
N ALA A 99 4.18 -16.61 4.42
CA ALA A 99 5.00 -15.84 5.35
C ALA A 99 5.56 -14.57 4.70
N HIS A 100 5.61 -13.49 5.46
CA HIS A 100 6.21 -12.24 5.02
C HIS A 100 7.70 -12.41 4.70
N SER A 101 8.16 -11.70 3.67
CA SER A 101 9.54 -11.69 3.20
C SER A 101 9.86 -10.35 2.53
N ALA A 102 9.75 -9.26 3.30
CA ALA A 102 9.95 -7.91 2.79
C ALA A 102 11.23 -7.77 1.96
N TYR A 103 11.16 -7.06 0.84
CA TYR A 103 12.38 -6.69 0.12
C TYR A 103 13.22 -5.70 0.94
N PRO A 104 14.54 -5.52 0.65
CA PRO A 104 15.39 -4.58 1.39
C PRO A 104 14.86 -3.14 1.29
N GLY A 105 14.54 -2.54 2.42
CA GLY A 105 14.03 -1.16 2.52
C GLY A 105 13.13 -0.98 3.73
N CYS A 106 13.08 0.24 4.29
CA CYS A 106 12.26 0.53 5.46
C CYS A 106 10.76 0.57 5.11
N TYR A 107 10.40 0.95 3.89
CA TYR A 107 9.03 0.90 3.41
C TYR A 107 8.47 -0.53 3.40
N ALA A 108 9.20 -1.48 2.80
CA ALA A 108 8.75 -2.87 2.74
C ALA A 108 8.65 -3.50 4.13
N LEU A 109 9.61 -3.22 5.02
CA LEU A 109 9.54 -3.61 6.41
C LEU A 109 8.31 -3.03 7.10
N SER A 110 7.98 -1.76 6.87
CA SER A 110 6.80 -1.14 7.48
C SER A 110 5.50 -1.82 7.05
N LYS A 111 5.40 -2.26 5.79
CA LYS A 111 4.22 -3.01 5.32
C LYS A 111 4.04 -4.34 6.04
N VAL A 112 5.12 -5.03 6.39
CA VAL A 112 5.06 -6.21 7.27
C VAL A 112 4.57 -5.83 8.67
N LEU A 113 5.13 -4.76 9.25
CA LEU A 113 4.76 -4.32 10.59
C LEU A 113 3.30 -3.88 10.69
N GLU A 114 2.76 -3.22 9.64
CA GLU A 114 1.34 -2.85 9.58
C GLU A 114 0.43 -4.07 9.62
N GLU A 115 0.69 -5.07 8.78
CA GLU A 115 -0.13 -6.29 8.71
C GLU A 115 -0.03 -7.10 10.00
N VAL A 116 1.18 -7.33 10.52
CA VAL A 116 1.39 -8.04 11.79
C VAL A 116 0.73 -7.32 12.96
N MET A 117 0.81 -5.99 13.01
CA MET A 117 0.18 -5.21 14.06
C MET A 117 -1.34 -5.37 14.02
N LEU A 118 -1.97 -5.25 12.85
CA LEU A 118 -3.40 -5.46 12.69
C LEU A 118 -3.81 -6.88 13.08
N GLU A 119 -3.09 -7.89 12.61
CA GLU A 119 -3.32 -9.30 12.97
C GLU A 119 -3.30 -9.50 14.49
N GLN A 120 -2.31 -8.94 15.18
CA GLN A 120 -2.20 -9.05 16.63
C GLN A 120 -3.35 -8.33 17.36
N TYR A 121 -3.85 -7.22 16.85
CA TYR A 121 -5.05 -6.58 17.39
C TYR A 121 -6.30 -7.44 17.20
N CYS A 122 -6.45 -8.07 16.04
CA CYS A 122 -7.54 -9.01 15.78
C CYS A 122 -7.51 -10.18 16.77
N ILE A 123 -6.34 -10.78 17.00
CA ILE A 123 -6.18 -11.91 17.92
C ILE A 123 -6.42 -11.51 19.39
N GLN A 124 -5.83 -10.39 19.83
CA GLN A 124 -5.83 -10.01 21.25
C GLN A 124 -7.15 -9.40 21.71
N TYR A 125 -7.85 -8.69 20.82
CA TYR A 125 -9.00 -7.85 21.20
C TYR A 125 -10.27 -8.19 20.43
N ASP A 126 -10.29 -9.27 19.65
CA ASP A 126 -11.38 -9.58 18.73
C ASP A 126 -11.72 -8.37 17.82
N PHE A 127 -10.68 -7.67 17.39
CA PHE A 127 -10.78 -6.42 16.64
C PHE A 127 -11.35 -6.67 15.23
N ALA A 128 -12.32 -5.86 14.82
CA ALA A 128 -12.95 -5.98 13.51
C ALA A 128 -12.08 -5.33 12.43
N GLY A 129 -10.99 -5.98 12.05
CA GLY A 129 -10.05 -5.51 11.05
C GLY A 129 -9.90 -6.47 9.87
N CYS A 130 -9.56 -5.94 8.69
CA CYS A 130 -9.11 -6.72 7.55
C CYS A 130 -7.99 -6.01 6.79
N CYS A 131 -7.24 -6.77 5.99
CA CYS A 131 -6.17 -6.24 5.16
C CYS A 131 -6.46 -6.51 3.67
N LEU A 132 -6.44 -5.46 2.86
CA LEU A 132 -6.49 -5.53 1.40
C LEU A 132 -5.07 -5.29 0.89
N ARG A 133 -4.35 -6.37 0.55
CA ARG A 133 -2.97 -6.31 0.10
C ARG A 133 -2.94 -6.00 -1.39
N ALA A 134 -2.57 -4.77 -1.74
CA ALA A 134 -2.51 -4.30 -3.10
C ALA A 134 -1.09 -4.35 -3.66
N PRO A 135 -0.88 -4.81 -4.91
CA PRO A 135 0.35 -4.60 -5.65
C PRO A 135 0.42 -3.16 -6.16
N TRP A 136 1.16 -2.89 -7.24
CA TRP A 136 1.14 -1.57 -7.84
C TRP A 136 -0.25 -1.22 -8.33
N ILE A 137 -0.77 -0.10 -7.80
CA ILE A 137 -2.06 0.46 -8.19
C ILE A 137 -1.83 1.29 -9.45
N MET A 138 -2.58 1.00 -10.50
CA MET A 138 -2.42 1.62 -11.82
C MET A 138 -3.73 2.18 -12.32
N GLU A 139 -3.63 3.30 -13.02
CA GLU A 139 -4.67 3.84 -13.87
C GLU A 139 -4.23 3.80 -15.33
N LYS A 140 -5.10 4.23 -16.20
CA LYS A 140 -4.79 4.38 -17.62
C LYS A 140 -3.54 5.25 -17.80
N ASP A 141 -2.62 4.78 -18.62
CA ASP A 141 -1.37 5.45 -18.99
C ASP A 141 -0.25 5.47 -17.94
N ASP A 142 -0.46 5.02 -16.69
CA ASP A 142 0.56 4.99 -15.65
C ASP A 142 1.79 4.17 -16.05
N PHE A 143 1.59 3.10 -16.83
CA PHE A 143 2.69 2.30 -17.36
C PHE A 143 3.68 3.09 -18.23
N LYS A 144 3.21 4.12 -18.94
CA LYS A 144 4.07 4.98 -19.74
C LYS A 144 5.09 5.75 -18.90
N HIS A 145 4.73 6.03 -17.65
CA HIS A 145 5.60 6.74 -16.71
C HIS A 145 6.45 5.76 -15.89
N THR A 146 5.86 4.65 -15.46
CA THR A 146 6.53 3.62 -14.64
C THR A 146 7.60 2.87 -15.41
N LEU A 147 7.33 2.52 -16.67
CA LEU A 147 8.22 1.75 -17.55
C LEU A 147 8.81 2.66 -18.63
N SER A 148 9.50 3.72 -18.24
CA SER A 148 10.14 4.66 -19.15
C SER A 148 11.48 5.14 -18.65
N PHE A 149 12.35 5.58 -19.56
CA PHE A 149 13.60 6.27 -19.24
C PHE A 149 13.41 7.80 -19.13
N GLY A 150 12.17 8.28 -19.15
CA GLY A 150 11.82 9.69 -18.98
C GLY A 150 12.09 10.21 -17.56
N PRO A 151 11.86 11.53 -17.35
CA PRO A 151 12.11 12.18 -16.07
C PRO A 151 11.07 11.80 -14.99
N ASP A 152 9.90 11.35 -15.40
CA ASP A 152 8.81 11.02 -14.50
C ASP A 152 9.09 9.66 -13.84
N VAL A 153 8.91 9.62 -12.51
CA VAL A 153 9.08 8.39 -11.73
C VAL A 153 7.78 8.09 -11.02
N PHE A 154 7.16 6.98 -11.40
CA PHE A 154 5.97 6.47 -10.74
C PHE A 154 6.20 5.04 -10.29
N GLY A 155 6.45 4.87 -9.00
CA GLY A 155 6.48 3.55 -8.36
C GLY A 155 7.51 2.57 -8.92
N GLY A 156 8.76 2.79 -8.86
CA GLY A 156 9.82 1.91 -9.33
C GLY A 156 11.18 2.58 -9.25
N PRO A 157 12.23 1.92 -9.70
CA PRO A 157 13.52 2.57 -9.82
C PRO A 157 13.45 3.67 -10.89
N ARG A 158 14.28 4.69 -10.75
CA ARG A 158 14.53 5.60 -11.85
C ARG A 158 15.40 4.85 -12.87
N TRP A 159 14.81 4.36 -13.95
CA TRP A 159 15.49 3.52 -14.94
C TRP A 159 16.70 4.21 -15.60
N SER A 160 16.64 5.53 -15.75
CA SER A 160 17.76 6.32 -16.25
C SER A 160 19.02 6.23 -15.38
N ASP A 161 18.88 5.92 -14.08
CA ASP A 161 20.03 5.81 -13.16
C ASP A 161 20.74 4.44 -13.28
N LEU A 162 20.12 3.48 -13.96
CA LEU A 162 20.64 2.12 -14.16
C LEU A 162 21.47 1.99 -15.46
N VAL A 163 21.57 3.04 -16.25
CA VAL A 163 22.33 3.10 -17.51
C VAL A 163 23.15 4.38 -17.56
N ASN A 164 24.08 4.49 -18.52
CA ASN A 164 24.81 5.74 -18.68
C ASN A 164 23.93 6.85 -19.28
N PRO A 165 24.29 8.15 -19.12
CA PRO A 165 23.45 9.27 -19.56
C PRO A 165 23.14 9.29 -21.06
N GLU A 166 24.08 8.84 -21.90
CA GLU A 166 23.90 8.77 -23.36
C GLU A 166 22.85 7.70 -23.73
N GLN A 167 22.95 6.53 -23.11
CA GLN A 167 21.95 5.46 -23.26
C GLN A 167 20.59 5.90 -22.73
N ALA A 168 20.53 6.53 -21.56
CA ALA A 168 19.28 7.03 -20.99
C ALA A 168 18.58 8.00 -21.95
N ALA A 169 19.31 8.96 -22.50
CA ALA A 169 18.79 9.91 -23.49
C ALA A 169 18.30 9.23 -24.77
N ALA A 170 19.07 8.27 -25.29
CA ALA A 170 18.69 7.53 -26.49
C ALA A 170 17.43 6.66 -26.25
N TYR A 171 17.35 5.98 -25.11
CA TYR A 171 16.18 5.16 -24.74
C TYR A 171 14.93 6.00 -24.54
N ALA A 172 15.04 7.13 -23.85
CA ALA A 172 13.93 8.07 -23.67
C ALA A 172 13.42 8.60 -25.03
N ALA A 173 14.34 9.02 -25.93
CA ALA A 173 13.99 9.54 -27.24
C ALA A 173 13.32 8.50 -28.14
N ASN A 174 13.68 7.24 -28.00
CA ASN A 174 13.14 6.13 -28.79
C ASN A 174 11.90 5.47 -28.16
N GLY A 175 11.45 5.92 -26.98
CA GLY A 175 10.35 5.28 -26.25
C GLY A 175 10.66 3.85 -25.83
N THR A 176 11.92 3.55 -25.53
CA THR A 176 12.35 2.21 -25.10
C THR A 176 11.76 1.90 -23.72
N ILE A 177 11.20 0.70 -23.58
CA ILE A 177 10.60 0.20 -22.35
C ILE A 177 11.63 -0.66 -21.62
N PRO A 178 11.93 -0.39 -20.31
CA PRO A 178 12.75 -1.27 -19.50
C PRO A 178 12.02 -2.57 -19.18
N VAL A 179 12.70 -3.69 -19.29
CA VAL A 179 12.18 -4.99 -18.88
C VAL A 179 13.00 -5.52 -17.71
N MET A 180 12.33 -5.86 -16.61
CA MET A 180 12.97 -6.47 -15.46
C MET A 180 13.24 -7.95 -15.74
N LEU A 181 14.48 -8.38 -15.51
CA LEU A 181 14.88 -9.77 -15.65
C LEU A 181 15.28 -10.31 -14.28
N ASP A 182 14.99 -11.59 -14.06
CA ASP A 182 15.51 -12.34 -12.92
C ASP A 182 17.02 -12.66 -13.13
N PRO A 183 17.72 -13.24 -12.13
CA PRO A 183 19.12 -13.63 -12.27
C PRO A 183 19.41 -14.67 -13.36
N ALA A 184 18.40 -15.40 -13.84
CA ALA A 184 18.50 -16.34 -14.95
C ALA A 184 18.29 -15.68 -16.33
N GLY A 185 17.93 -14.39 -16.34
CA GLY A 185 17.64 -13.63 -17.56
C GLY A 185 16.21 -13.80 -18.08
N THR A 186 15.31 -14.33 -17.28
CA THR A 186 13.89 -14.49 -17.62
C THR A 186 13.12 -13.22 -17.23
N PRO A 187 12.21 -12.71 -18.08
CA PRO A 187 11.34 -11.60 -17.72
C PRO A 187 10.54 -11.88 -16.44
N VAL A 188 10.56 -10.93 -15.51
CA VAL A 188 9.83 -11.04 -14.25
C VAL A 188 8.35 -10.78 -14.52
N LYS A 189 7.50 -11.74 -14.21
CA LYS A 189 6.05 -11.54 -14.20
C LYS A 189 5.66 -10.71 -12.97
N ARG A 190 4.77 -9.75 -13.17
CA ARG A 190 4.29 -8.89 -12.10
C ARG A 190 2.79 -8.70 -12.15
N ASN A 191 2.17 -8.71 -10.99
CA ASN A 191 0.77 -8.38 -10.86
C ASN A 191 0.56 -6.90 -10.53
N PHE A 192 -0.61 -6.40 -10.90
CA PHE A 192 -1.08 -5.04 -10.69
C PHE A 192 -2.54 -5.06 -10.25
N VAL A 193 -3.05 -3.92 -9.82
CA VAL A 193 -4.47 -3.71 -9.59
C VAL A 193 -4.88 -2.39 -10.24
N HIS A 194 -6.01 -2.38 -10.95
CA HIS A 194 -6.61 -1.13 -11.41
C HIS A 194 -7.20 -0.38 -10.23
N LEU A 195 -7.11 0.96 -10.23
CA LEU A 195 -7.62 1.79 -9.15
C LEU A 195 -9.10 1.51 -8.85
N ASP A 196 -9.94 1.36 -9.89
CA ASP A 196 -11.37 1.07 -9.71
C ASP A 196 -11.62 -0.29 -9.05
N ASP A 197 -10.79 -1.31 -9.34
CA ASP A 197 -10.91 -2.63 -8.72
C ASP A 197 -10.51 -2.59 -7.24
N LEU A 198 -9.47 -1.82 -6.91
CA LEU A 198 -9.10 -1.59 -5.52
C LEU A 198 -10.21 -0.83 -4.76
N VAL A 199 -10.79 0.22 -5.36
CA VAL A 199 -11.93 0.94 -4.75
C VAL A 199 -13.13 0.02 -4.59
N SER A 200 -13.42 -0.83 -5.58
CA SER A 200 -14.51 -1.80 -5.51
C SER A 200 -14.28 -2.82 -4.39
N SER A 201 -13.04 -3.28 -4.17
CA SER A 201 -12.70 -4.18 -3.07
C SER A 201 -12.85 -3.52 -1.69
N MET A 202 -12.49 -2.24 -1.57
CA MET A 202 -12.73 -1.46 -0.34
C MET A 202 -14.24 -1.35 -0.04
N ILE A 203 -15.05 -1.08 -1.05
CA ILE A 203 -16.51 -1.00 -0.92
C ILE A 203 -17.07 -2.39 -0.55
N ALA A 204 -16.59 -3.45 -1.19
CA ALA A 204 -17.02 -4.81 -0.86
C ALA A 204 -16.72 -5.18 0.60
N ALA A 205 -15.51 -4.87 1.09
CA ALA A 205 -15.14 -5.10 2.49
C ALA A 205 -16.03 -4.30 3.47
N LEU A 206 -16.40 -3.06 3.12
CA LEU A 206 -17.33 -2.23 3.91
C LEU A 206 -18.75 -2.80 3.94
N LEU A 207 -19.22 -3.36 2.83
CA LEU A 207 -20.59 -3.91 2.72
C LEU A 207 -20.72 -5.34 3.25
N HIS A 208 -19.61 -6.04 3.42
CA HIS A 208 -19.55 -7.43 3.90
C HIS A 208 -18.58 -7.53 5.10
N PRO A 209 -18.86 -6.83 6.22
CA PRO A 209 -17.93 -6.74 7.33
C PRO A 209 -17.67 -8.09 8.01
N GLU A 210 -18.66 -8.99 8.05
CA GLU A 210 -18.51 -10.32 8.68
C GLU A 210 -17.59 -11.23 7.85
N GLU A 211 -17.71 -11.20 6.53
CA GLU A 211 -16.88 -11.98 5.62
C GLU A 211 -15.46 -11.42 5.52
N ALA A 212 -15.31 -10.11 5.72
CA ALA A 212 -13.99 -9.45 5.70
C ALA A 212 -13.27 -9.55 7.05
N ARG A 213 -13.99 -9.84 8.14
CA ARG A 213 -13.46 -9.79 9.50
C ARG A 213 -12.25 -10.70 9.68
N GLN A 214 -11.13 -10.11 10.11
CA GLN A 214 -9.86 -10.78 10.41
C GLN A 214 -9.20 -11.50 9.23
N GLU A 215 -9.63 -11.16 8.01
CA GLU A 215 -9.10 -11.75 6.78
C GLU A 215 -8.08 -10.82 6.10
N THR A 216 -7.20 -11.43 5.33
CA THR A 216 -6.31 -10.76 4.38
C THR A 216 -6.67 -11.20 2.97
N PHE A 217 -6.71 -10.26 2.03
CA PHE A 217 -7.01 -10.52 0.63
C PHE A 217 -5.91 -9.96 -0.26
N ASN A 218 -5.41 -10.74 -1.20
CA ASN A 218 -4.57 -10.24 -2.29
C ASN A 218 -5.47 -9.62 -3.37
N ILE A 219 -5.44 -8.30 -3.49
CA ILE A 219 -6.27 -7.55 -4.44
C ILE A 219 -5.46 -7.25 -5.68
N CYS A 220 -5.60 -8.07 -6.71
CA CYS A 220 -4.79 -7.98 -7.92
C CYS A 220 -5.55 -8.52 -9.14
N MET A 221 -4.98 -8.31 -10.33
CA MET A 221 -5.50 -8.91 -11.57
C MET A 221 -5.41 -10.43 -11.53
N ASP A 222 -6.30 -11.12 -12.24
CA ASP A 222 -6.35 -12.59 -12.33
C ASP A 222 -5.05 -13.16 -12.91
N GLU A 223 -4.48 -12.48 -13.90
CA GLU A 223 -3.25 -12.88 -14.56
C GLU A 223 -2.15 -11.81 -14.39
N PRO A 224 -0.90 -12.22 -14.07
CA PRO A 224 0.21 -11.30 -14.03
C PRO A 224 0.60 -10.81 -15.42
N VAL A 225 1.13 -9.60 -15.50
CA VAL A 225 1.73 -9.07 -16.74
C VAL A 225 3.01 -9.85 -17.04
N ASP A 226 3.09 -10.38 -18.25
CA ASP A 226 4.28 -11.03 -18.81
C ASP A 226 4.92 -10.03 -19.81
N TYR A 227 6.12 -9.55 -19.49
CA TYR A 227 6.83 -8.52 -20.25
C TYR A 227 7.49 -9.08 -21.51
#